data_bd8fbbccdd771a2622023f35b11ae290
#
_entry.id   bd8fbbccdd771a2622023f35b11ae290
#
_cell.length_a   1.000
_cell.length_b   1.000
_cell.length_c   1.000
_cell.angle_alpha   90.00
_cell.angle_beta   90.00
_cell.angle_gamma   90.00
#
_symmetry.space_group_name_H-M   'P 1'
#
loop_
_entity.id
_entity.type
_entity.pdbx_description
1 polymer ?
#
loop_
_entity_poly.entity_id
_entity_poly.type
_entity_poly.pdbx_seq_one_letter_code
_entity_poly.pdbx_strand_id
1 'polypeptide(L)'
;KDRTMNDLSAGSGVVKPTDFDTYHLAGNSPALFIATPILKRYDELKIAGDHWAQRPLEVWNPNMRRLYYIYGGFWKAKMVSPEGVADPLYESTNQSPIATSTSVDLQVDDYMFMRPTQSEFVMLQFGDLLAVSGNQIVDKWPVFHQTG
;
A
#
# COMPACT_ATOMS: atom_id res chain seq x y z
N LYS A 1 40.39 -16.70 -20.01
CA LYS A 1 39.05 -16.69 -19.39
C LYS A 1 38.63 -15.23 -19.28
N ASP A 2 37.80 -14.79 -20.19
CA ASP A 2 37.23 -13.45 -20.16
C ASP A 2 36.30 -13.35 -18.95
N ARG A 3 36.66 -12.51 -17.97
CA ARG A 3 35.76 -12.09 -16.90
C ARG A 3 34.91 -10.96 -17.47
N THR A 4 33.75 -11.31 -17.99
CA THR A 4 32.82 -10.34 -18.56
C THR A 4 32.08 -9.50 -17.52
N MET A 5 32.03 -9.94 -16.27
CA MET A 5 31.44 -9.21 -15.16
C MET A 5 32.31 -9.33 -13.91
N ASN A 6 32.61 -8.21 -13.28
CA ASN A 6 33.39 -8.12 -12.04
C ASN A 6 32.64 -7.31 -10.95
N ASP A 7 31.43 -6.88 -11.25
CA ASP A 7 30.58 -6.13 -10.32
C ASP A 7 29.13 -6.57 -10.45
N LEU A 8 28.37 -6.50 -9.36
CA LEU A 8 26.95 -6.83 -9.28
C LEU A 8 26.20 -5.68 -8.64
N SER A 9 25.23 -5.13 -9.36
CA SER A 9 24.34 -4.10 -8.84
C SER A 9 22.93 -4.67 -8.64
N ALA A 10 22.34 -4.38 -7.49
CA ALA A 10 20.96 -4.76 -7.18
C ALA A 10 20.20 -3.52 -6.69
N GLY A 11 19.02 -3.30 -7.25
CA GLY A 11 18.14 -2.19 -6.90
C GLY A 11 16.80 -2.67 -6.34
N SER A 12 15.70 -2.13 -6.84
CA SER A 12 14.30 -2.42 -6.44
C SER A 12 13.98 -3.90 -6.26
N GLY A 13 14.56 -4.76 -7.09
CA GLY A 13 14.31 -6.21 -7.02
C GLY A 13 14.62 -6.85 -5.66
N VAL A 14 15.48 -6.23 -4.85
CA VAL A 14 15.85 -6.74 -3.51
C VAL A 14 14.64 -6.78 -2.58
N VAL A 15 13.77 -5.77 -2.63
CA VAL A 15 12.55 -5.69 -1.81
C VAL A 15 11.29 -6.13 -2.55
N LYS A 16 11.45 -6.54 -3.80
CA LYS A 16 10.39 -7.07 -4.66
C LYS A 16 9.11 -6.23 -4.64
N PRO A 17 9.10 -5.00 -5.19
CA PRO A 17 7.88 -4.25 -5.44
C PRO A 17 7.01 -4.96 -6.51
N THR A 18 5.75 -4.51 -6.72
CA THR A 18 4.82 -5.24 -7.60
C THR A 18 5.27 -5.32 -9.06
N ASP A 19 6.02 -4.34 -9.57
CA ASP A 19 6.59 -4.36 -10.92
C ASP A 19 7.62 -5.49 -11.12
N PHE A 20 8.09 -6.08 -10.02
CA PHE A 20 9.00 -7.23 -9.99
C PHE A 20 8.30 -8.58 -9.72
N ASP A 21 6.97 -8.64 -9.86
CA ASP A 21 6.21 -9.91 -9.82
C ASP A 21 6.40 -10.71 -11.12
N THR A 22 7.65 -11.09 -11.35
CA THR A 22 8.07 -11.85 -12.53
C THR A 22 8.35 -13.30 -12.15
N TYR A 23 8.32 -14.19 -13.15
CA TYR A 23 8.62 -15.61 -12.98
C TYR A 23 9.98 -15.85 -12.29
N HIS A 24 11.00 -15.09 -12.65
CA HIS A 24 12.36 -15.25 -12.10
C HIS A 24 12.46 -14.87 -10.61
N LEU A 25 11.55 -14.05 -10.11
CA LEU A 25 11.49 -13.65 -8.70
C LEU A 25 10.32 -14.28 -7.94
N ALA A 26 9.68 -15.32 -8.51
CA ALA A 26 8.53 -15.96 -7.87
C ALA A 26 8.86 -16.55 -6.49
N GLY A 27 10.09 -17.00 -6.29
CA GLY A 27 10.56 -17.53 -5.00
C GLY A 27 10.90 -16.48 -3.94
N ASN A 28 10.95 -15.20 -4.30
CA ASN A 28 11.26 -14.13 -3.35
C ASN A 28 9.99 -13.60 -2.72
N SER A 29 10.03 -13.27 -1.43
CA SER A 29 8.94 -12.61 -0.72
C SER A 29 9.07 -11.08 -0.81
N PRO A 30 7.96 -10.34 -0.97
CA PRO A 30 7.98 -8.88 -0.80
C PRO A 30 8.46 -8.50 0.60
N ALA A 31 9.30 -7.45 0.68
CA ALA A 31 9.93 -7.03 1.93
C ALA A 31 9.73 -5.54 2.25
N LEU A 32 9.05 -4.78 1.38
CA LEU A 32 8.77 -3.36 1.61
C LEU A 32 7.26 -3.09 1.52
N PHE A 33 6.72 -2.44 2.54
CA PHE A 33 5.31 -2.07 2.62
C PHE A 33 5.15 -0.66 3.16
N ILE A 34 4.10 0.02 2.73
CA ILE A 34 3.59 1.23 3.38
C ILE A 34 2.53 0.78 4.38
N ALA A 35 2.70 1.09 5.65
CA ALA A 35 1.67 0.95 6.67
C ALA A 35 0.92 2.29 6.79
N THR A 36 -0.38 2.29 6.55
CA THR A 36 -1.22 3.47 6.66
C THR A 36 -2.32 3.23 7.69
N PRO A 37 -2.48 4.12 8.69
CA PRO A 37 -3.56 4.00 9.65
C PRO A 37 -4.89 4.36 9.01
N ILE A 38 -5.96 3.80 9.56
CA ILE A 38 -7.33 4.19 9.24
C ILE A 38 -7.64 5.49 9.96
N LEU A 39 -7.95 6.53 9.19
CA LEU A 39 -8.27 7.86 9.70
C LEU A 39 -9.76 8.01 10.04
N LYS A 40 -10.62 7.35 9.26
CA LYS A 40 -12.07 7.38 9.41
C LYS A 40 -12.66 6.06 8.94
N ARG A 41 -13.77 5.67 9.57
CA ARG A 41 -14.60 4.53 9.19
C ARG A 41 -16.05 4.96 9.06
N TYR A 42 -16.70 4.46 8.04
CA TYR A 42 -18.15 4.57 7.84
C TYR A 42 -18.72 3.19 7.51
N ASP A 43 -19.80 2.79 8.17
CA ASP A 43 -20.49 1.53 7.92
C ASP A 43 -21.50 1.63 6.76
N GLU A 44 -21.41 2.66 5.97
CA GLU A 44 -22.13 2.89 4.72
C GLU A 44 -21.22 3.64 3.74
N LEU A 45 -21.52 3.56 2.44
CA LEU A 45 -20.78 4.26 1.41
C LEU A 45 -21.12 5.76 1.46
N LYS A 46 -20.28 6.56 2.11
CA LYS A 46 -20.40 8.03 2.16
C LYS A 46 -19.35 8.71 1.29
N ILE A 47 -19.60 8.74 -0.01
CA ILE A 47 -18.76 9.52 -0.93
C ILE A 47 -19.35 10.91 -1.08
N ALA A 48 -18.51 11.95 -0.97
CA ALA A 48 -18.96 13.33 -1.15
C ALA A 48 -19.44 13.53 -2.61
N GLY A 49 -20.68 13.97 -2.77
CA GLY A 49 -21.22 14.44 -4.06
C GLY A 49 -22.57 13.87 -4.45
N ASP A 50 -22.72 12.56 -4.65
CA ASP A 50 -23.95 12.01 -5.26
C ASP A 50 -24.63 10.94 -4.40
N HIS A 51 -25.55 11.36 -3.55
CA HIS A 51 -26.31 10.47 -2.68
C HIS A 51 -27.23 9.48 -3.41
N TRP A 52 -27.67 9.77 -4.63
CA TRP A 52 -28.64 8.93 -5.36
C TRP A 52 -28.01 7.68 -5.97
N ALA A 53 -26.72 7.73 -6.30
CA ALA A 53 -26.01 6.61 -6.92
C ALA A 53 -25.43 5.62 -5.88
N GLN A 54 -25.39 5.97 -4.60
CA GLN A 54 -24.74 5.17 -3.56
C GLN A 54 -25.52 3.89 -3.25
N ARG A 55 -26.83 3.96 -3.03
CA ARG A 55 -27.67 2.81 -2.73
C ARG A 55 -27.68 1.71 -3.80
N PRO A 56 -27.79 2.03 -5.10
CA PRO A 56 -27.68 1.02 -6.15
C PRO A 56 -26.31 0.33 -6.17
N LEU A 57 -25.22 1.06 -5.90
CA LEU A 57 -23.87 0.51 -5.87
C LEU A 57 -23.65 -0.45 -4.70
N GLU A 58 -24.17 -0.15 -3.51
CA GLU A 58 -24.09 -1.01 -2.32
C GLU A 58 -24.84 -2.35 -2.52
N VAL A 59 -25.97 -2.32 -3.22
CA VAL A 59 -26.77 -3.51 -3.54
C VAL A 59 -26.08 -4.36 -4.60
N TRP A 60 -25.48 -3.72 -5.59
CA TRP A 60 -24.84 -4.38 -6.72
C TRP A 60 -23.47 -4.99 -6.36
N ASN A 61 -22.68 -4.27 -5.55
CA ASN A 61 -21.34 -4.70 -5.19
C ASN A 61 -21.18 -4.80 -3.66
N PRO A 62 -21.13 -6.02 -3.10
CA PRO A 62 -20.96 -6.22 -1.66
C PRO A 62 -19.64 -5.65 -1.10
N ASN A 63 -18.65 -5.37 -1.96
CA ASN A 63 -17.39 -4.72 -1.58
C ASN A 63 -17.50 -3.19 -1.47
N MET A 64 -18.69 -2.62 -1.61
CA MET A 64 -18.96 -1.18 -1.46
C MET A 64 -19.91 -0.90 -0.29
N ARG A 65 -19.83 -1.66 0.79
CA ARG A 65 -20.73 -1.51 1.94
C ARG A 65 -20.11 -0.79 3.12
N ARG A 66 -18.79 -0.72 3.18
CA ARG A 66 -18.05 -0.01 4.23
C ARG A 66 -16.98 0.87 3.59
N LEU A 67 -16.75 2.04 4.16
CA LEU A 67 -15.80 2.99 3.64
C LEU A 67 -14.77 3.34 4.72
N TYR A 68 -13.51 3.24 4.37
CA TYR A 68 -12.37 3.68 5.17
C TYR A 68 -11.67 4.84 4.49
N TYR A 69 -11.08 5.71 5.28
CA TYR A 69 -10.17 6.74 4.79
C TYR A 69 -8.78 6.48 5.35
N ILE A 70 -7.82 6.45 4.48
CA ILE A 70 -6.39 6.34 4.78
C ILE A 70 -5.66 7.62 4.37
N TYR A 71 -4.39 7.78 4.75
CA TYR A 71 -3.58 8.88 4.23
C TYR A 71 -3.47 8.84 2.72
N GLY A 72 -3.70 10.01 2.08
CA GLY A 72 -3.42 10.24 0.68
C GLY A 72 -1.94 10.48 0.43
N GLY A 73 -1.60 10.83 -0.82
CA GLY A 73 -0.23 11.13 -1.23
C GLY A 73 0.13 10.63 -2.63
N PHE A 74 -0.83 10.09 -3.38
CA PHE A 74 -0.61 9.53 -4.72
C PHE A 74 0.49 8.46 -4.72
N TRP A 75 0.43 7.55 -3.74
CA TRP A 75 1.41 6.50 -3.58
C TRP A 75 1.41 5.54 -4.77
N LYS A 76 2.56 5.38 -5.40
CA LYS A 76 2.76 4.30 -6.40
C LYS A 76 2.80 2.94 -5.70
N ALA A 77 1.65 2.48 -5.22
CA ALA A 77 1.51 1.27 -4.44
C ALA A 77 0.15 0.60 -4.67
N LYS A 78 0.04 -0.66 -4.33
CA LYS A 78 -1.16 -1.50 -4.41
C LYS A 78 -1.57 -1.96 -3.02
N MET A 79 -2.88 -1.98 -2.75
CA MET A 79 -3.40 -2.56 -1.51
C MET A 79 -3.10 -4.06 -1.47
N VAL A 80 -2.60 -4.54 -0.32
CA VAL A 80 -2.28 -5.96 -0.13
C VAL A 80 -2.82 -6.54 1.18
N SER A 81 -3.17 -5.69 2.13
CA SER A 81 -3.75 -6.14 3.41
C SER A 81 -4.71 -5.07 3.96
N PRO A 82 -5.89 -5.51 4.44
CA PRO A 82 -6.41 -6.88 4.48
C PRO A 82 -6.63 -7.48 3.09
N GLU A 83 -6.62 -8.84 3.03
CA GLU A 83 -6.87 -9.55 1.77
C GLU A 83 -8.26 -9.22 1.21
N GLY A 84 -8.36 -9.07 -0.11
CA GLY A 84 -9.60 -8.75 -0.81
C GLY A 84 -9.98 -7.26 -0.80
N VAL A 85 -9.18 -6.41 -0.20
CA VAL A 85 -9.36 -4.95 -0.28
C VAL A 85 -8.80 -4.44 -1.62
N ALA A 86 -9.60 -3.68 -2.35
CA ALA A 86 -9.19 -3.04 -3.60
C ALA A 86 -8.36 -1.77 -3.35
N ASP A 87 -7.71 -1.29 -4.40
CA ASP A 87 -7.05 0.01 -4.38
C ASP A 87 -8.07 1.13 -4.09
N PRO A 88 -7.62 2.32 -3.68
CA PRO A 88 -8.49 3.45 -3.38
C PRO A 88 -9.48 3.76 -4.51
N LEU A 89 -10.70 4.15 -4.16
CA LEU A 89 -11.72 4.58 -5.15
C LEU A 89 -11.24 5.78 -5.97
N TYR A 90 -10.49 6.66 -5.33
CA TYR A 90 -9.72 7.74 -5.95
C TYR A 90 -8.52 8.09 -5.07
N GLU A 91 -7.50 8.63 -5.69
CA GLU A 91 -6.32 9.14 -4.99
C GLU A 91 -6.45 10.65 -4.73
N SER A 92 -5.92 11.10 -3.61
CA SER A 92 -5.81 12.50 -3.29
C SER A 92 -4.53 12.78 -2.49
N THR A 93 -4.18 14.05 -2.34
CA THR A 93 -2.99 14.45 -1.55
C THR A 93 -3.19 14.27 -0.05
N ASN A 94 -4.44 14.26 0.42
CA ASN A 94 -4.75 14.29 1.86
C ASN A 94 -5.29 12.96 2.38
N GLN A 95 -6.41 12.49 1.84
CA GLN A 95 -7.06 11.26 2.28
C GLN A 95 -7.62 10.50 1.08
N SER A 96 -7.38 9.20 1.02
CA SER A 96 -7.89 8.33 -0.04
C SER A 96 -8.93 7.37 0.53
N PRO A 97 -10.12 7.26 -0.10
CA PRO A 97 -11.18 6.35 0.35
C PRO A 97 -10.98 4.93 -0.18
N ILE A 98 -11.15 3.97 0.69
CA ILE A 98 -11.11 2.53 0.42
C ILE A 98 -12.50 1.96 0.68
N ALA A 99 -13.15 1.40 -0.34
CA ALA A 99 -14.40 0.67 -0.16
C ALA A 99 -14.12 -0.81 0.08
N THR A 100 -14.90 -1.40 0.99
CA THR A 100 -14.75 -2.81 1.35
C THR A 100 -16.10 -3.48 1.61
N SER A 101 -16.09 -4.79 1.71
CA SER A 101 -17.22 -5.56 2.26
C SER A 101 -17.29 -5.39 3.79
N THR A 102 -18.40 -5.78 4.38
CA THR A 102 -18.58 -5.80 5.83
C THR A 102 -17.76 -6.87 6.55
N SER A 103 -17.12 -7.78 5.81
CA SER A 103 -16.19 -8.78 6.38
C SER A 103 -14.86 -8.15 6.83
N VAL A 104 -14.49 -7.01 6.25
CA VAL A 104 -13.34 -6.22 6.72
C VAL A 104 -13.80 -5.35 7.88
N ASP A 105 -13.37 -5.67 9.09
CA ASP A 105 -13.80 -4.99 10.32
C ASP A 105 -12.62 -4.39 11.08
N LEU A 106 -12.07 -3.34 10.50
CA LEU A 106 -11.01 -2.55 11.07
C LEU A 106 -11.58 -1.31 11.79
N GLN A 107 -10.87 -0.84 12.80
CA GLN A 107 -11.21 0.37 13.56
C GLN A 107 -10.30 1.54 13.14
N VAL A 108 -10.66 2.75 13.56
CA VAL A 108 -9.76 3.90 13.47
C VAL A 108 -8.47 3.56 14.24
N ASP A 109 -7.34 3.95 13.69
CA ASP A 109 -5.97 3.63 14.16
C ASP A 109 -5.49 2.18 13.90
N ASP A 110 -6.34 1.27 13.38
CA ASP A 110 -5.86 0.03 12.78
C ASP A 110 -5.12 0.34 11.47
N TYR A 111 -4.35 -0.61 10.95
CA TYR A 111 -3.50 -0.40 9.78
C TYR A 111 -3.96 -1.21 8.58
N MET A 112 -3.90 -0.56 7.41
CA MET A 112 -3.86 -1.21 6.10
C MET A 112 -2.45 -1.16 5.54
N PHE A 113 -2.12 -2.13 4.67
CA PHE A 113 -0.79 -2.21 4.09
C PHE A 113 -0.86 -2.15 2.57
N MET A 114 0.03 -1.34 2.00
CA MET A 114 0.23 -1.24 0.56
C MET A 114 1.63 -1.71 0.20
N ARG A 115 1.76 -2.36 -0.93
CA ARG A 115 3.03 -2.77 -1.50
C ARG A 115 3.40 -1.81 -2.64
N PRO A 116 4.58 -1.16 -2.61
CA PRO A 116 5.02 -0.28 -3.68
C PRO A 116 5.02 -0.96 -5.05
N THR A 117 4.71 -0.21 -6.11
CA THR A 117 4.97 -0.64 -7.49
C THR A 117 6.43 -0.45 -7.84
N GLN A 118 7.03 0.63 -7.34
CA GLN A 118 8.46 0.96 -7.44
C GLN A 118 8.97 1.40 -6.07
N SER A 119 9.97 0.70 -5.54
CA SER A 119 10.44 0.91 -4.17
C SER A 119 11.16 2.23 -3.98
N GLU A 120 12.03 2.63 -4.91
CA GLU A 120 12.84 3.84 -4.79
C GLU A 120 11.96 5.09 -4.71
N PHE A 121 10.94 5.16 -5.56
CA PHE A 121 10.01 6.28 -5.58
C PHE A 121 9.32 6.46 -4.23
N VAL A 122 8.91 5.35 -3.61
CA VAL A 122 8.22 5.37 -2.32
C VAL A 122 9.19 5.69 -1.19
N MET A 123 10.35 5.04 -1.13
CA MET A 123 11.34 5.25 -0.06
C MET A 123 11.76 6.72 0.07
N LEU A 124 11.90 7.43 -1.05
CA LEU A 124 12.30 8.85 -1.04
C LEU A 124 11.23 9.80 -0.50
N GLN A 125 10.00 9.34 -0.37
CA GLN A 125 8.88 10.17 0.11
C GLN A 125 8.60 10.00 1.60
N PHE A 126 9.22 9.01 2.23
CA PHE A 126 9.10 8.73 3.65
C PHE A 126 10.40 9.05 4.39
N GLY A 127 10.35 8.97 5.69
CA GLY A 127 11.54 8.99 6.53
C GLY A 127 12.22 7.63 6.58
N ASP A 128 12.82 7.32 7.71
CA ASP A 128 13.54 6.06 7.91
C ASP A 128 12.63 4.84 7.79
N LEU A 129 13.20 3.74 7.31
CA LEU A 129 12.52 2.45 7.25
C LEU A 129 12.49 1.80 8.63
N LEU A 130 11.35 1.25 8.98
CA LEU A 130 11.19 0.46 10.19
C LEU A 130 11.33 -1.03 9.83
N ALA A 131 12.37 -1.68 10.33
CA ALA A 131 12.55 -3.12 10.19
C ALA A 131 11.66 -3.84 11.20
N VAL A 132 10.80 -4.75 10.70
CA VAL A 132 9.81 -5.47 11.52
C VAL A 132 10.12 -6.97 11.49
N SER A 133 10.09 -7.60 12.66
CA SER A 133 10.16 -9.05 12.83
C SER A 133 9.00 -9.52 13.71
N GLY A 134 8.13 -10.36 13.15
CA GLY A 134 6.86 -10.67 13.81
C GLY A 134 6.03 -9.41 14.04
N ASN A 135 5.71 -9.10 15.29
CA ASN A 135 4.94 -7.92 15.69
C ASN A 135 5.79 -6.82 16.35
N GLN A 136 7.10 -6.85 16.16
CA GLN A 136 8.02 -5.92 16.82
C GLN A 136 8.84 -5.15 15.79
N ILE A 137 9.03 -3.86 16.02
CA ILE A 137 10.03 -3.06 15.32
C ILE A 137 11.37 -3.43 15.95
N VAL A 138 12.27 -4.01 15.16
CA VAL A 138 13.57 -4.50 15.62
C VAL A 138 14.73 -3.58 15.26
N ASP A 139 14.53 -2.70 14.26
CA ASP A 139 15.54 -1.77 13.82
C ASP A 139 14.94 -0.59 13.07
N LYS A 140 15.74 0.44 12.85
CA LYS A 140 15.41 1.64 12.09
C LYS A 140 16.54 1.99 11.15
N TRP A 141 16.28 1.96 9.83
CA TRP A 141 17.27 2.19 8.82
C TRP A 141 17.09 3.55 8.14
N PRO A 142 18.12 4.39 8.10
CA PRO A 142 18.01 5.70 7.48
C PRO A 142 17.89 5.59 5.96
N VAL A 143 17.01 6.40 5.38
CA VAL A 143 16.93 6.60 3.93
C VAL A 143 17.78 7.82 3.58
N PHE A 144 18.82 7.60 2.76
CA PHE A 144 19.68 8.68 2.28
C PHE A 144 19.00 9.42 1.13
N HIS A 145 18.69 10.69 1.35
CA HIS A 145 18.17 11.54 0.29
C HIS A 145 19.27 11.87 -0.71
N GLN A 146 18.92 11.87 -2.00
CA GLN A 146 19.84 12.36 -3.02
C GLN A 146 20.04 13.86 -2.81
N THR A 147 21.24 14.25 -2.44
CA THR A 147 21.67 15.65 -2.51
C THR A 147 22.03 15.95 -3.96
N GLY A 148 21.17 16.75 -4.63
CA GLY A 148 21.45 17.27 -5.97
C GLY A 148 22.57 18.31 -5.95
#